data_aae185b946d03686ccad5d4d0bc665bc
#
_entry.id   aae185b946d03686ccad5d4d0bc665bc
#
_cell.length_a   1.000
_cell.length_b   1.000
_cell.length_c   1.000
_cell.angle_alpha   90.00
_cell.angle_beta   90.00
_cell.angle_gamma   90.00
#
_symmetry.space_group_name_H-M   'P 1'
#
loop_
_entity.id
_entity.type
_entity.pdbx_description
1 polymer ?
#
loop_
_entity_poly.entity_id
_entity_poly.type
_entity_poly.pdbx_seq_one_letter_code
_entity_poly.pdbx_strand_id
1 'polypeptide(L)'
;MHHQYCGQLGKQANCQVAVTLSIANHHASLPIAYQLYLPHAWTDDKPRRAKAYVPSAIRFKTKPQIALEQIRAALKASVAPGVVLMDASYGTNSGLRQGIVELGLCYVAAIISTVKVRPVREDNRKPRRISVAALALGLPQHAWRTITWREGSNAKLQSRFARVRVHAAPMRGEAQFAEETLLIEWPKDEATPTKFWLANVDDNMSFRDLVDLAKLRWRIERDYQDLKQEIGLGHYEGRSWRGFHHHGTLSIAAYGFLISERERIPPSGPDRAAQIEKPALPSGYRPRGAPDPAAASHPQFDRHHTSLASRCDCDDPSTMPMLRPSRAAEQAAEFVIQ
;
A
#
# COMPACT_ATOMS: atom_id res chain seq x y z
N MET A 1 9.69 19.09 -1.01
CA MET A 1 8.47 19.00 -0.20
C MET A 1 7.42 19.95 -0.75
N HIS A 2 6.15 19.68 -0.53
CA HIS A 2 5.00 20.49 -0.94
C HIS A 2 3.92 20.39 0.13
N HIS A 3 3.16 21.48 0.32
CA HIS A 3 2.03 21.48 1.25
C HIS A 3 0.89 20.65 0.65
N GLN A 4 0.66 19.47 1.18
CA GLN A 4 -0.33 18.50 0.70
C GLN A 4 -0.81 17.62 1.86
N TYR A 5 -1.85 16.82 1.64
CA TYR A 5 -2.34 15.89 2.66
C TYR A 5 -1.26 14.87 3.02
N CYS A 6 -0.90 14.84 4.28
CA CYS A 6 0.05 13.89 4.87
C CYS A 6 -0.74 12.81 5.62
N GLY A 7 -0.82 11.61 5.04
CA GLY A 7 -1.56 10.49 5.65
C GLY A 7 -1.04 10.12 7.04
N GLN A 8 0.26 10.25 7.28
CA GLN A 8 0.87 9.97 8.60
C GLN A 8 0.40 10.95 9.69
N LEU A 9 0.15 12.21 9.31
CA LEU A 9 -0.27 13.24 10.25
C LEU A 9 -1.79 13.47 10.25
N GLY A 10 -2.52 12.86 9.31
CA GLY A 10 -3.96 13.05 9.14
C GLY A 10 -4.37 14.49 8.75
N LYS A 11 -3.43 15.33 8.30
CA LYS A 11 -3.66 16.74 7.99
C LYS A 11 -2.81 17.24 6.82
N GLN A 12 -3.08 18.47 6.36
CA GLN A 12 -2.23 19.17 5.40
C GLN A 12 -0.87 19.54 6.06
N ALA A 13 0.22 19.19 5.41
CA ALA A 13 1.57 19.48 5.88
C ALA A 13 2.57 19.51 4.71
N ASN A 14 3.75 20.10 4.95
CA ASN A 14 4.86 19.98 4.01
C ASN A 14 5.44 18.58 4.07
N CYS A 15 5.09 17.75 3.10
CA CYS A 15 5.52 16.37 3.05
C CYS A 15 5.92 15.93 1.64
N GLN A 16 6.55 14.78 1.56
CA GLN A 16 6.75 13.99 0.34
C GLN A 16 5.79 12.82 0.38
N VAL A 17 5.11 12.55 -0.72
CA VAL A 17 4.19 11.43 -0.86
C VAL A 17 4.70 10.53 -1.97
N ALA A 18 4.83 9.26 -1.70
CA ALA A 18 5.13 8.24 -2.70
C ALA A 18 3.88 7.41 -2.97
N VAL A 19 3.73 6.97 -4.21
CA VAL A 19 2.80 5.90 -4.59
C VAL A 19 3.59 4.61 -4.61
N THR A 20 3.04 3.56 -4.02
CA THR A 20 3.73 2.28 -3.87
C THR A 20 2.83 1.14 -4.28
N LEU A 21 3.44 0.11 -4.83
CA LEU A 21 2.83 -1.18 -5.10
C LEU A 21 3.54 -2.24 -4.27
N SER A 22 2.79 -3.00 -3.51
CA SER A 22 3.28 -4.16 -2.76
C SER A 22 2.66 -5.44 -3.29
N ILE A 23 3.36 -6.55 -3.15
CA ILE A 23 2.76 -7.89 -3.21
C ILE A 23 2.54 -8.38 -1.78
N ALA A 24 1.45 -9.08 -1.56
CA ALA A 24 1.12 -9.61 -0.24
C ALA A 24 0.40 -10.96 -0.34
N ASN A 25 0.63 -11.81 0.64
CA ASN A 25 -0.16 -13.02 0.89
C ASN A 25 -0.39 -13.17 2.40
N HIS A 26 -0.91 -14.30 2.85
CA HIS A 26 -1.18 -14.53 4.27
C HIS A 26 0.10 -14.66 5.13
N HIS A 27 1.28 -14.84 4.53
CA HIS A 27 2.54 -15.03 5.25
C HIS A 27 3.40 -13.77 5.27
N ALA A 28 3.57 -13.13 4.12
CA ALA A 28 4.47 -12.01 3.93
C ALA A 28 3.87 -10.93 3.02
N SER A 29 4.46 -9.75 3.05
CA SER A 29 4.21 -8.68 2.09
C SER A 29 5.49 -7.90 1.84
N LEU A 30 5.65 -7.38 0.61
CA LEU A 30 6.84 -6.67 0.18
C LEU A 30 6.48 -5.56 -0.81
N PRO A 31 6.89 -4.31 -0.59
CA PRO A 31 6.86 -3.29 -1.62
C PRO A 31 7.75 -3.69 -2.80
N ILE A 32 7.22 -3.57 -4.03
CA ILE A 32 7.94 -3.88 -5.28
C ILE A 32 8.08 -2.68 -6.20
N ALA A 33 7.31 -1.63 -5.97
CA ALA A 33 7.45 -0.37 -6.68
C ALA A 33 7.24 0.82 -5.74
N TYR A 34 8.01 1.89 -5.99
CA TYR A 34 8.05 3.07 -5.14
C TYR A 34 8.36 4.30 -6.00
N GLN A 35 7.41 5.25 -6.10
CA GLN A 35 7.58 6.44 -6.92
C GLN A 35 7.11 7.69 -6.19
N LEU A 36 7.95 8.73 -6.16
CA LEU A 36 7.60 10.03 -5.62
C LEU A 36 6.51 10.69 -6.47
N TYR A 37 5.40 11.06 -5.83
CA TYR A 37 4.37 11.87 -6.45
C TYR A 37 4.83 13.33 -6.56
N LEU A 38 4.78 13.90 -7.76
CA LEU A 38 5.06 15.30 -8.02
C LEU A 38 3.77 16.04 -8.39
N PRO A 39 3.25 16.94 -7.52
CA PRO A 39 2.09 17.76 -7.85
C PRO A 39 2.43 18.82 -8.91
N HIS A 40 1.42 19.43 -9.55
CA HIS A 40 1.56 20.46 -10.58
C HIS A 40 2.53 21.58 -10.20
N ALA A 41 2.46 22.08 -8.95
CA ALA A 41 3.38 23.10 -8.45
C ALA A 41 4.88 22.72 -8.52
N TRP A 42 5.17 21.43 -8.72
CA TRP A 42 6.54 20.94 -8.94
C TRP A 42 6.81 20.63 -10.40
N THR A 43 5.84 20.05 -11.12
CA THR A 43 6.05 19.66 -12.52
C THR A 43 6.14 20.86 -13.46
N ASP A 44 5.50 21.96 -13.09
CA ASP A 44 5.45 23.18 -13.89
C ASP A 44 6.61 24.16 -13.58
N ASP A 45 7.29 23.99 -12.43
CA ASP A 45 8.42 24.82 -11.99
C ASP A 45 9.74 24.26 -12.53
N LYS A 46 10.15 24.67 -13.72
CA LYS A 46 11.41 24.24 -14.36
C LYS A 46 12.66 24.50 -13.52
N PRO A 47 12.89 25.70 -12.93
CA PRO A 47 14.04 25.97 -12.07
C PRO A 47 14.11 25.04 -10.86
N ARG A 48 12.99 24.82 -10.20
CA ARG A 48 12.89 23.94 -9.03
C ARG A 48 13.18 22.49 -9.38
N ARG A 49 12.68 22.01 -10.52
CA ARG A 49 12.98 20.66 -11.06
C ARG A 49 14.47 20.49 -11.33
N ALA A 50 15.08 21.44 -12.01
CA ALA A 50 16.51 21.41 -12.31
C ALA A 50 17.35 21.32 -11.03
N LYS A 51 17.04 22.14 -10.01
CA LYS A 51 17.71 22.12 -8.69
C LYS A 51 17.58 20.80 -7.96
N ALA A 52 16.48 20.08 -8.17
CA ALA A 52 16.22 18.76 -7.57
C ALA A 52 16.64 17.59 -8.48
N TYR A 53 17.24 17.86 -9.63
CA TYR A 53 17.65 16.87 -10.63
C TYR A 53 16.49 15.94 -11.06
N VAL A 54 15.28 16.51 -11.22
CA VAL A 54 14.14 15.76 -11.72
C VAL A 54 14.32 15.51 -13.23
N PRO A 55 14.31 14.27 -13.71
CA PRO A 55 14.50 13.96 -15.12
C PRO A 55 13.50 14.71 -16.02
N SER A 56 13.95 15.15 -17.19
CA SER A 56 13.12 15.90 -18.14
C SER A 56 11.92 15.10 -18.65
N ALA A 57 12.00 13.77 -18.67
CA ALA A 57 10.91 12.88 -19.07
C ALA A 57 9.77 12.82 -18.04
N ILE A 58 10.01 13.13 -16.78
CA ILE A 58 8.98 13.07 -15.75
C ILE A 58 7.93 14.16 -16.02
N ARG A 59 6.67 13.76 -16.10
CA ARG A 59 5.49 14.62 -16.29
C ARG A 59 4.57 14.48 -15.09
N PHE A 60 3.63 15.41 -14.96
CA PHE A 60 2.54 15.27 -14.00
C PHE A 60 1.74 13.99 -14.29
N LYS A 61 1.48 13.26 -13.24
CA LYS A 61 0.57 12.11 -13.22
C LYS A 61 -0.19 12.12 -11.91
N THR A 62 -1.46 11.79 -11.97
CA THR A 62 -2.25 11.56 -10.76
C THR A 62 -1.75 10.30 -10.04
N LYS A 63 -1.99 10.21 -8.73
CA LYS A 63 -1.63 9.01 -7.98
C LYS A 63 -2.23 7.71 -8.56
N PRO A 64 -3.53 7.68 -8.98
CA PRO A 64 -4.09 6.51 -9.65
C PRO A 64 -3.39 6.14 -10.97
N GLN A 65 -2.93 7.13 -11.76
CA GLN A 65 -2.17 6.86 -12.99
C GLN A 65 -0.81 6.22 -12.68
N ILE A 66 -0.11 6.72 -11.65
CA ILE A 66 1.16 6.15 -11.21
C ILE A 66 0.95 4.71 -10.74
N ALA A 67 -0.09 4.45 -9.94
CA ALA A 67 -0.42 3.11 -9.46
C ALA A 67 -0.69 2.14 -10.61
N LEU A 68 -1.47 2.54 -11.62
CA LEU A 68 -1.77 1.72 -12.77
C LEU A 68 -0.51 1.41 -13.61
N GLU A 69 0.41 2.38 -13.73
CA GLU A 69 1.69 2.16 -14.41
C GLU A 69 2.59 1.19 -13.64
N GLN A 70 2.61 1.25 -12.30
CA GLN A 70 3.35 0.31 -11.48
C GLN A 70 2.81 -1.12 -11.64
N ILE A 71 1.48 -1.31 -11.69
CA ILE A 71 0.87 -2.61 -11.96
C ILE A 71 1.29 -3.12 -13.35
N ARG A 72 1.19 -2.27 -14.40
CA ARG A 72 1.63 -2.65 -15.75
C ARG A 72 3.10 -3.04 -15.79
N ALA A 73 3.96 -2.32 -15.09
CA ALA A 73 5.38 -2.63 -15.00
C ALA A 73 5.64 -3.96 -14.28
N ALA A 74 4.91 -4.24 -13.20
CA ALA A 74 5.00 -5.51 -12.48
C ALA A 74 4.59 -6.70 -13.36
N LEU A 75 3.47 -6.58 -14.09
CA LEU A 75 3.02 -7.60 -15.05
C LEU A 75 4.06 -7.82 -16.17
N LYS A 76 4.62 -6.73 -16.73
CA LYS A 76 5.69 -6.81 -17.73
C LYS A 76 6.95 -7.49 -17.20
N ALA A 77 7.25 -7.32 -15.91
CA ALA A 77 8.34 -7.99 -15.22
C ALA A 77 8.01 -9.43 -14.79
N SER A 78 6.89 -9.98 -15.28
CA SER A 78 6.44 -11.35 -14.98
C SER A 78 6.19 -11.61 -13.48
N VAL A 79 5.83 -10.58 -12.72
CA VAL A 79 5.31 -10.78 -11.37
C VAL A 79 3.95 -11.47 -11.47
N ALA A 80 3.78 -12.57 -10.75
CA ALA A 80 2.54 -13.34 -10.79
C ALA A 80 1.35 -12.44 -10.37
N PRO A 81 0.29 -12.36 -11.22
CA PRO A 81 -0.84 -11.51 -10.91
C PRO A 81 -1.69 -12.12 -9.79
N GLY A 82 -2.22 -11.24 -8.93
CA GLY A 82 -3.21 -11.55 -7.92
C GLY A 82 -4.36 -10.54 -7.95
N VAL A 83 -5.22 -10.55 -6.94
CA VAL A 83 -6.28 -9.55 -6.78
C VAL A 83 -5.67 -8.22 -6.36
N VAL A 84 -6.09 -7.12 -6.98
CA VAL A 84 -5.61 -5.77 -6.64
C VAL A 84 -6.39 -5.23 -5.44
N LEU A 85 -5.70 -4.98 -4.34
CA LEU A 85 -6.27 -4.41 -3.14
C LEU A 85 -5.93 -2.92 -3.06
N MET A 86 -6.91 -2.06 -2.76
CA MET A 86 -6.70 -0.62 -2.68
C MET A 86 -7.55 0.01 -1.57
N ASP A 87 -7.02 1.12 -1.04
CA ASP A 87 -7.75 1.94 -0.08
C ASP A 87 -8.82 2.81 -0.78
N ALA A 88 -9.59 3.56 0.02
CA ALA A 88 -10.67 4.37 -0.49
C ALA A 88 -10.21 5.57 -1.36
N SER A 89 -8.96 6.01 -1.22
CA SER A 89 -8.41 7.11 -2.04
C SER A 89 -8.16 6.65 -3.48
N TYR A 90 -7.78 5.39 -3.66
CA TYR A 90 -7.61 4.76 -4.97
C TYR A 90 -8.88 4.07 -5.44
N GLY A 91 -9.53 3.29 -4.57
CA GLY A 91 -10.68 2.48 -4.92
C GLY A 91 -11.92 3.28 -5.33
N THR A 92 -12.06 4.52 -4.86
CA THR A 92 -13.13 5.42 -5.31
C THR A 92 -12.94 5.90 -6.75
N ASN A 93 -11.70 5.84 -7.29
CA ASN A 93 -11.41 6.26 -8.66
C ASN A 93 -11.86 5.21 -9.68
N SER A 94 -12.92 5.53 -10.44
CA SER A 94 -13.49 4.63 -11.45
C SER A 94 -12.52 4.33 -12.60
N GLY A 95 -11.73 5.32 -13.03
CA GLY A 95 -10.76 5.14 -14.10
C GLY A 95 -9.64 4.15 -13.72
N LEU A 96 -9.21 4.14 -12.46
CA LEU A 96 -8.25 3.14 -11.98
C LEU A 96 -8.85 1.73 -11.98
N ARG A 97 -10.07 1.56 -11.44
CA ARG A 97 -10.75 0.27 -11.46
C ARG A 97 -10.94 -0.26 -12.88
N GLN A 98 -11.37 0.62 -13.79
CA GLN A 98 -11.50 0.27 -15.21
C GLN A 98 -10.15 -0.16 -15.80
N GLY A 99 -9.08 0.59 -15.57
CA GLY A 99 -7.74 0.24 -16.06
C GLY A 99 -7.22 -1.10 -15.52
N ILE A 100 -7.61 -1.48 -14.29
CA ILE A 100 -7.29 -2.80 -13.71
C ILE A 100 -8.06 -3.91 -14.44
N VAL A 101 -9.35 -3.71 -14.72
CA VAL A 101 -10.16 -4.64 -15.51
C VAL A 101 -9.61 -4.82 -16.92
N GLU A 102 -9.18 -3.74 -17.57
CA GLU A 102 -8.56 -3.80 -18.91
C GLU A 102 -7.24 -4.58 -18.93
N LEU A 103 -6.57 -4.70 -17.78
CA LEU A 103 -5.39 -5.56 -17.61
C LEU A 103 -5.75 -7.03 -17.33
N GLY A 104 -7.04 -7.39 -17.31
CA GLY A 104 -7.51 -8.73 -16.98
C GLY A 104 -7.39 -9.09 -15.50
N LEU A 105 -7.29 -8.10 -14.60
CA LEU A 105 -7.14 -8.30 -13.17
C LEU A 105 -8.44 -8.10 -12.42
N CYS A 106 -8.58 -8.83 -11.31
CA CYS A 106 -9.62 -8.59 -10.33
C CYS A 106 -9.16 -7.59 -9.26
N TYR A 107 -10.12 -6.99 -8.56
CA TYR A 107 -9.83 -6.09 -7.44
C TYR A 107 -10.81 -6.24 -6.28
N VAL A 108 -10.34 -5.83 -5.09
CA VAL A 108 -11.15 -5.51 -3.92
C VAL A 108 -10.77 -4.09 -3.48
N ALA A 109 -11.62 -3.14 -3.79
CA ALA A 109 -11.37 -1.71 -3.69
C ALA A 109 -12.18 -1.09 -2.56
N ALA A 110 -11.55 -0.63 -1.49
CA ALA A 110 -12.26 0.18 -0.50
C ALA A 110 -12.78 1.48 -1.16
N ILE A 111 -13.96 1.91 -0.74
CA ILE A 111 -14.63 3.10 -1.28
C ILE A 111 -15.22 3.95 -0.16
N ILE A 112 -15.42 5.23 -0.43
CA ILE A 112 -16.10 6.14 0.52
C ILE A 112 -17.61 5.89 0.52
N SER A 113 -18.25 6.21 1.65
CA SER A 113 -19.69 5.99 1.90
C SER A 113 -20.64 6.70 0.93
N THR A 114 -20.17 7.74 0.25
CA THR A 114 -20.94 8.55 -0.70
C THR A 114 -20.96 7.99 -2.13
N VAL A 115 -20.15 6.97 -2.44
CA VAL A 115 -20.16 6.31 -3.75
C VAL A 115 -21.55 5.81 -4.06
N LYS A 116 -22.03 6.07 -5.27
CA LYS A 116 -23.38 5.69 -5.70
C LYS A 116 -23.35 4.42 -6.52
N VAL A 117 -24.29 3.53 -6.20
CA VAL A 117 -24.46 2.24 -6.88
C VAL A 117 -25.93 2.04 -7.27
N ARG A 118 -26.18 1.09 -8.17
CA ARG A 118 -27.51 0.56 -8.49
C ARG A 118 -27.54 -0.88 -8.01
N PRO A 119 -28.32 -1.23 -6.99
CA PRO A 119 -28.50 -2.62 -6.56
C PRO A 119 -29.03 -3.46 -7.72
N VAL A 120 -28.52 -4.68 -7.90
CA VAL A 120 -29.13 -5.65 -8.80
C VAL A 120 -30.43 -6.11 -8.16
N ARG A 121 -31.52 -6.12 -8.95
CA ARG A 121 -32.85 -6.49 -8.50
C ARG A 121 -33.44 -7.54 -9.44
N GLU A 122 -34.16 -8.48 -8.89
CA GLU A 122 -34.89 -9.52 -9.67
C GLU A 122 -36.15 -8.95 -10.34
N ASP A 123 -36.70 -7.83 -9.77
CA ASP A 123 -37.86 -7.16 -10.31
C ASP A 123 -37.47 -6.19 -11.43
N ASN A 124 -37.61 -6.47 -12.65
CA ASN A 124 -37.28 -5.67 -13.88
C ASN A 124 -37.43 -4.11 -13.77
N ARG A 125 -37.56 -3.56 -12.59
CA ARG A 125 -37.58 -2.10 -12.34
C ARG A 125 -36.15 -1.55 -12.42
N LYS A 126 -35.97 -0.45 -13.15
CA LYS A 126 -34.69 0.26 -13.20
C LYS A 126 -34.30 0.71 -11.77
N PRO A 127 -33.26 0.13 -11.16
CA PRO A 127 -32.91 0.44 -9.79
C PRO A 127 -32.43 1.91 -9.69
N ARG A 128 -32.93 2.59 -8.66
CA ARG A 128 -32.51 3.97 -8.36
C ARG A 128 -31.06 3.99 -7.94
N ARG A 129 -30.33 5.00 -8.39
CA ARG A 129 -28.96 5.28 -7.95
C ARG A 129 -28.97 5.77 -6.51
N ILE A 130 -28.36 5.03 -5.58
CA ILE A 130 -28.27 5.37 -4.16
C ILE A 130 -26.83 5.29 -3.67
N SER A 131 -26.49 5.99 -2.58
CA SER A 131 -25.17 5.83 -1.95
C SER A 131 -25.04 4.47 -1.27
N VAL A 132 -23.82 3.95 -1.18
CA VAL A 132 -23.57 2.69 -0.49
C VAL A 132 -23.96 2.74 0.98
N ALA A 133 -23.82 3.91 1.63
CA ALA A 133 -24.29 4.12 3.00
C ALA A 133 -25.82 4.00 3.11
N ALA A 134 -26.57 4.63 2.19
CA ALA A 134 -28.03 4.54 2.18
C ALA A 134 -28.51 3.11 1.87
N LEU A 135 -27.80 2.40 0.95
CA LEU A 135 -28.08 0.99 0.68
C LEU A 135 -27.88 0.14 1.93
N ALA A 136 -26.76 0.33 2.63
CA ALA A 136 -26.42 -0.45 3.83
C ALA A 136 -27.45 -0.29 4.96
N LEU A 137 -27.94 0.92 5.18
CA LEU A 137 -28.97 1.20 6.19
C LEU A 137 -30.34 0.55 5.86
N GLY A 138 -30.61 0.32 4.57
CA GLY A 138 -31.83 -0.35 4.11
C GLY A 138 -31.77 -1.88 4.09
N LEU A 139 -30.62 -2.48 4.42
CA LEU A 139 -30.48 -3.95 4.37
C LEU A 139 -31.21 -4.61 5.55
N PRO A 140 -31.95 -5.71 5.28
CA PRO A 140 -32.61 -6.45 6.35
C PRO A 140 -31.60 -7.19 7.24
N GLN A 141 -32.02 -7.50 8.47
CA GLN A 141 -31.15 -8.12 9.49
C GLN A 141 -30.49 -9.42 8.99
N HIS A 142 -31.21 -10.24 8.23
CA HIS A 142 -30.69 -11.51 7.70
C HIS A 142 -29.59 -11.37 6.63
N ALA A 143 -29.41 -10.17 6.05
CA ALA A 143 -28.32 -9.90 5.11
C ALA A 143 -26.96 -9.82 5.80
N TRP A 144 -26.94 -9.67 7.11
CA TRP A 144 -25.74 -9.50 7.91
C TRP A 144 -25.25 -10.81 8.49
N ARG A 145 -23.95 -11.09 8.32
CA ARG A 145 -23.27 -12.26 8.90
C ARG A 145 -22.08 -11.81 9.74
N THR A 146 -21.91 -12.37 10.93
CA THR A 146 -20.71 -12.16 11.73
C THR A 146 -19.59 -13.06 11.20
N ILE A 147 -18.48 -12.45 10.80
CA ILE A 147 -17.30 -13.15 10.28
C ILE A 147 -16.10 -12.77 11.13
N THR A 148 -15.34 -13.79 11.54
CA THR A 148 -14.03 -13.64 12.19
C THR A 148 -12.98 -13.82 11.10
N TRP A 149 -12.16 -12.79 10.86
CA TRP A 149 -11.13 -12.83 9.81
C TRP A 149 -9.72 -13.04 10.37
N ARG A 150 -9.51 -12.85 11.66
CA ARG A 150 -8.21 -13.02 12.30
C ARG A 150 -8.38 -13.30 13.79
N GLU A 151 -7.53 -14.16 14.32
CA GLU A 151 -7.35 -14.26 15.76
C GLU A 151 -6.29 -13.23 16.19
N GLY A 152 -6.68 -12.26 16.99
CA GLY A 152 -5.77 -11.30 17.62
C GLY A 152 -5.17 -11.90 18.89
N SER A 153 -4.03 -11.35 19.34
CA SER A 153 -3.39 -11.78 20.61
C SER A 153 -4.28 -11.62 21.83
N ASN A 154 -5.22 -10.67 21.81
CA ASN A 154 -6.09 -10.38 22.96
C ASN A 154 -7.57 -10.69 22.69
N ALA A 155 -8.01 -10.79 21.44
CA ALA A 155 -9.40 -11.09 21.08
C ALA A 155 -9.53 -11.47 19.59
N LYS A 156 -10.59 -12.21 19.26
CA LYS A 156 -10.96 -12.50 17.88
C LYS A 156 -11.39 -11.21 17.17
N LEU A 157 -10.75 -10.90 16.03
CA LEU A 157 -11.16 -9.77 15.18
C LEU A 157 -12.37 -10.21 14.35
N GLN A 158 -13.55 -9.77 14.76
CA GLN A 158 -14.81 -10.10 14.12
C GLN A 158 -15.66 -8.84 13.91
N SER A 159 -16.49 -8.86 12.88
CA SER A 159 -17.43 -7.79 12.59
C SER A 159 -18.65 -8.36 11.85
N ARG A 160 -19.72 -7.57 11.69
CA ARG A 160 -20.84 -7.92 10.85
C ARG A 160 -20.54 -7.48 9.42
N PHE A 161 -20.79 -8.36 8.45
CA PHE A 161 -20.62 -8.08 7.03
C PHE A 161 -21.89 -8.38 6.26
N ALA A 162 -22.13 -7.61 5.21
CA ALA A 162 -23.14 -7.88 4.20
C ALA A 162 -22.50 -7.91 2.81
N ARG A 163 -23.02 -8.76 1.92
CA ARG A 163 -22.63 -8.89 0.51
C ARG A 163 -23.83 -8.60 -0.37
N VAL A 164 -23.71 -7.65 -1.29
CA VAL A 164 -24.79 -7.21 -2.18
C VAL A 164 -24.27 -7.09 -3.60
N ARG A 165 -25.05 -7.58 -4.58
CA ARG A 165 -24.73 -7.39 -6.00
C ARG A 165 -25.18 -6.00 -6.46
N VAL A 166 -24.28 -5.28 -7.12
CA VAL A 166 -24.50 -3.90 -7.54
C VAL A 166 -23.84 -3.62 -8.89
N HIS A 167 -24.33 -2.62 -9.61
CA HIS A 167 -23.56 -1.94 -10.64
C HIS A 167 -23.03 -0.63 -10.06
N ALA A 168 -21.71 -0.44 -10.08
CA ALA A 168 -21.14 0.86 -9.74
C ALA A 168 -21.70 1.90 -10.73
N ALA A 169 -22.26 2.97 -10.20
CA ALA A 169 -22.83 3.99 -11.05
C ALA A 169 -21.69 4.82 -11.66
N PRO A 170 -21.49 4.80 -13.00
CA PRO A 170 -20.44 5.56 -13.62
C PRO A 170 -20.65 7.07 -13.42
N MET A 171 -19.57 7.85 -13.48
CA MET A 171 -19.70 9.29 -13.64
C MET A 171 -20.27 9.60 -15.04
N ARG A 172 -20.78 10.81 -15.23
CA ARG A 172 -21.41 11.21 -16.50
C ARG A 172 -20.41 11.04 -17.64
N GLY A 173 -20.75 10.20 -18.62
CA GLY A 173 -19.89 9.91 -19.79
C GLY A 173 -18.97 8.70 -19.66
N GLU A 174 -18.95 8.01 -18.52
CA GLU A 174 -18.20 6.76 -18.38
C GLU A 174 -19.02 5.54 -18.80
N ALA A 175 -18.33 4.47 -19.21
CA ALA A 175 -18.97 3.19 -19.49
C ALA A 175 -19.62 2.61 -18.22
N GLN A 176 -20.72 1.88 -18.40
CA GLN A 176 -21.34 1.17 -17.29
C GLN A 176 -20.45 0.02 -16.86
N PHE A 177 -20.11 -0.03 -15.57
CA PHE A 177 -19.40 -1.18 -15.01
C PHE A 177 -20.26 -2.44 -15.11
N ALA A 178 -19.58 -3.57 -15.25
CA ALA A 178 -20.20 -4.87 -15.06
C ALA A 178 -20.78 -4.97 -13.65
N GLU A 179 -21.48 -6.04 -13.39
CA GLU A 179 -21.97 -6.34 -12.04
C GLU A 179 -20.79 -6.61 -11.11
N GLU A 180 -20.82 -6.00 -9.94
CA GLU A 180 -19.79 -6.08 -8.91
C GLU A 180 -20.41 -6.51 -7.59
N THR A 181 -19.59 -7.03 -6.72
CA THR A 181 -19.95 -7.28 -5.32
C THR A 181 -19.64 -6.03 -4.48
N LEU A 182 -20.64 -5.50 -3.80
CA LEU A 182 -20.47 -4.56 -2.70
C LEU A 182 -20.34 -5.33 -1.39
N LEU A 183 -19.16 -5.30 -0.78
CA LEU A 183 -18.94 -5.78 0.58
C LEU A 183 -19.10 -4.61 1.54
N ILE A 184 -19.84 -4.81 2.62
CA ILE A 184 -20.14 -3.80 3.64
C ILE A 184 -19.73 -4.36 5.00
N GLU A 185 -19.03 -3.56 5.81
CA GLU A 185 -18.72 -3.91 7.18
C GLU A 185 -19.44 -2.98 8.16
N TRP A 186 -20.04 -3.59 9.15
CA TRP A 186 -20.61 -2.90 10.30
C TRP A 186 -19.83 -3.31 11.55
N PRO A 187 -18.82 -2.53 11.96
CA PRO A 187 -18.09 -2.79 13.20
C PRO A 187 -19.02 -2.80 14.43
N LYS A 188 -18.65 -3.58 15.44
CA LYS A 188 -19.49 -3.80 16.63
C LYS A 188 -19.79 -2.51 17.38
N ASP A 189 -18.79 -1.62 17.45
CA ASP A 189 -18.83 -0.40 18.26
C ASP A 189 -19.34 0.82 17.47
N GLU A 190 -19.78 0.61 16.21
CA GLU A 190 -20.29 1.65 15.35
C GLU A 190 -21.83 1.65 15.30
N ALA A 191 -22.42 2.84 15.33
CA ALA A 191 -23.89 2.98 15.23
C ALA A 191 -24.44 2.59 13.85
N THR A 192 -23.61 2.73 12.79
CA THR A 192 -23.97 2.46 11.39
C THR A 192 -22.84 1.74 10.67
N PRO A 193 -23.11 1.07 9.52
CA PRO A 193 -22.07 0.54 8.66
C PRO A 193 -21.11 1.64 8.17
N THR A 194 -19.80 1.43 8.31
CA THR A 194 -18.79 2.48 8.07
C THR A 194 -17.77 2.12 6.99
N LYS A 195 -17.60 0.84 6.63
CA LYS A 195 -16.60 0.41 5.66
C LYS A 195 -17.24 -0.30 4.49
N PHE A 196 -16.79 0.04 3.29
CA PHE A 196 -17.37 -0.38 2.03
C PHE A 196 -16.28 -0.73 1.03
N TRP A 197 -16.48 -1.82 0.26
CA TRP A 197 -15.60 -2.24 -0.84
C TRP A 197 -16.42 -2.63 -2.05
N LEU A 198 -15.94 -2.28 -3.24
CA LEU A 198 -16.37 -2.85 -4.50
C LEU A 198 -15.38 -3.93 -4.92
N ALA A 199 -15.88 -5.05 -5.39
CA ALA A 199 -15.07 -6.17 -5.83
C ALA A 199 -15.65 -6.79 -7.11
N ASN A 200 -14.77 -7.06 -8.09
CA ASN A 200 -15.09 -7.76 -9.34
C ASN A 200 -14.51 -9.19 -9.36
N VAL A 201 -14.43 -9.82 -8.19
CA VAL A 201 -13.94 -11.19 -8.03
C VAL A 201 -14.99 -12.21 -8.47
N ASP A 202 -14.55 -13.46 -8.65
CA ASP A 202 -15.42 -14.56 -9.03
C ASP A 202 -16.61 -14.70 -8.07
N ASP A 203 -17.81 -14.98 -8.63
CA ASP A 203 -19.05 -15.17 -7.87
C ASP A 203 -19.00 -16.38 -6.95
N ASN A 204 -18.19 -17.39 -7.29
CA ASN A 204 -17.96 -18.58 -6.48
C ASN A 204 -17.03 -18.30 -5.27
N MET A 205 -16.38 -17.14 -5.19
CA MET A 205 -15.58 -16.79 -4.04
C MET A 205 -16.42 -16.82 -2.77
N SER A 206 -15.95 -17.55 -1.75
CA SER A 206 -16.66 -17.64 -0.49
C SER A 206 -16.77 -16.26 0.18
N PHE A 207 -17.82 -16.07 0.98
CA PHE A 207 -17.99 -14.79 1.68
C PHE A 207 -16.82 -14.52 2.65
N ARG A 208 -16.28 -15.57 3.27
CA ARG A 208 -15.14 -15.47 4.16
C ARG A 208 -13.87 -15.05 3.42
N ASP A 209 -13.57 -15.67 2.28
CA ASP A 209 -12.38 -15.34 1.49
C ASP A 209 -12.43 -13.91 0.98
N LEU A 210 -13.60 -13.41 0.58
CA LEU A 210 -13.77 -12.00 0.21
C LEU A 210 -13.48 -11.05 1.39
N VAL A 211 -13.92 -11.40 2.60
CA VAL A 211 -13.62 -10.63 3.81
C VAL A 211 -12.12 -10.68 4.12
N ASP A 212 -11.51 -11.85 4.03
CA ASP A 212 -10.09 -12.04 4.27
C ASP A 212 -9.24 -11.21 3.30
N LEU A 213 -9.59 -11.20 1.99
CA LEU A 213 -8.97 -10.32 1.00
C LEU A 213 -9.15 -8.83 1.33
N ALA A 214 -10.37 -8.39 1.63
CA ALA A 214 -10.63 -6.99 1.98
C ALA A 214 -9.84 -6.54 3.20
N LYS A 215 -9.54 -7.47 4.11
CA LYS A 215 -8.76 -7.21 5.33
C LYS A 215 -7.25 -7.37 5.14
N LEU A 216 -6.78 -8.05 4.10
CA LEU A 216 -5.36 -8.33 3.90
C LEU A 216 -4.50 -7.05 3.79
N ARG A 217 -5.08 -5.94 3.31
CA ARG A 217 -4.38 -4.66 3.14
C ARG A 217 -3.68 -4.12 4.42
N TRP A 218 -4.13 -4.51 5.62
CA TRP A 218 -3.49 -4.09 6.88
C TRP A 218 -2.00 -4.46 6.95
N ARG A 219 -1.57 -5.50 6.21
CA ARG A 219 -0.16 -5.96 6.22
C ARG A 219 0.79 -4.89 5.73
N ILE A 220 0.45 -4.19 4.64
CA ILE A 220 1.32 -3.14 4.10
C ILE A 220 1.46 -1.95 5.05
N GLU A 221 0.48 -1.68 5.90
CA GLU A 221 0.59 -0.65 6.93
C GLU A 221 1.69 -1.04 7.93
N ARG A 222 1.77 -2.32 8.27
CA ARG A 222 2.83 -2.87 9.12
C ARG A 222 4.20 -2.82 8.43
N ASP A 223 4.28 -3.22 7.14
CA ASP A 223 5.53 -3.14 6.39
C ASP A 223 6.10 -1.72 6.37
N TYR A 224 5.24 -0.72 6.11
CA TYR A 224 5.67 0.68 6.11
C TYR A 224 6.02 1.20 7.51
N GLN A 225 5.42 0.65 8.55
CA GLN A 225 5.84 0.94 9.91
C GLN A 225 7.26 0.42 10.14
N ASP A 226 7.51 -0.86 9.83
CA ASP A 226 8.82 -1.49 9.98
C ASP A 226 9.88 -0.82 9.08
N LEU A 227 9.57 -0.54 7.80
CA LEU A 227 10.44 0.20 6.89
C LEU A 227 10.85 1.57 7.42
N LYS A 228 9.93 2.31 8.03
CA LYS A 228 10.21 3.65 8.57
C LYS A 228 10.95 3.61 9.91
N GLN A 229 10.57 2.71 10.79
CA GLN A 229 11.08 2.66 12.17
C GLN A 229 12.39 1.87 12.27
N GLU A 230 12.49 0.73 11.57
CA GLU A 230 13.61 -0.20 11.71
C GLU A 230 14.64 -0.05 10.57
N ILE A 231 14.16 0.17 9.33
CA ILE A 231 15.03 0.20 8.14
C ILE A 231 15.42 1.64 7.75
N GLY A 232 14.77 2.64 8.34
CA GLY A 232 15.13 4.04 8.13
C GLY A 232 14.57 4.66 6.84
N LEU A 233 13.53 4.10 6.22
CA LEU A 233 12.88 4.70 5.04
C LEU A 233 12.46 6.17 5.28
N GLY A 234 12.11 6.51 6.51
CA GLY A 234 11.73 7.87 6.90
C GLY A 234 12.90 8.85 7.12
N HIS A 235 14.15 8.38 7.12
CA HIS A 235 15.33 9.16 7.48
C HIS A 235 16.01 9.87 6.29
N TYR A 236 15.37 9.89 5.12
CA TYR A 236 15.93 10.59 3.97
C TYR A 236 15.84 12.10 4.12
N GLU A 237 16.99 12.75 4.30
CA GLU A 237 17.12 14.21 4.42
C GLU A 237 17.56 14.89 3.11
N GLY A 238 17.85 14.12 2.08
CA GLY A 238 18.28 14.62 0.78
C GLY A 238 17.19 15.40 0.03
N ARG A 239 17.61 16.16 -0.99
CA ARG A 239 16.72 17.04 -1.78
C ARG A 239 16.63 16.68 -3.25
N SER A 240 17.29 15.60 -3.69
CA SER A 240 17.35 15.21 -5.10
C SER A 240 16.34 14.09 -5.42
N TRP A 241 15.83 14.11 -6.64
CA TRP A 241 14.98 13.06 -7.18
C TRP A 241 15.64 11.68 -7.12
N ARG A 242 16.88 11.59 -7.65
CA ARG A 242 17.64 10.34 -7.66
C ARG A 242 17.91 9.83 -6.24
N GLY A 243 18.33 10.71 -5.34
CA GLY A 243 18.60 10.31 -3.95
C GLY A 243 17.39 9.78 -3.22
N PHE A 244 16.19 10.36 -3.46
CA PHE A 244 14.94 9.87 -2.89
C PHE A 244 14.62 8.43 -3.33
N HIS A 245 14.69 8.18 -4.64
CA HIS A 245 14.40 6.83 -5.16
C HIS A 245 15.49 5.83 -4.77
N HIS A 246 16.77 6.23 -4.80
CA HIS A 246 17.87 5.37 -4.38
C HIS A 246 17.74 4.94 -2.91
N HIS A 247 17.46 5.89 -2.02
CA HIS A 247 17.23 5.60 -0.61
C HIS A 247 16.03 4.65 -0.40
N GLY A 248 14.89 4.94 -1.06
CA GLY A 248 13.72 4.06 -0.99
C GLY A 248 13.99 2.66 -1.52
N THR A 249 14.72 2.55 -2.64
CA THR A 249 15.09 1.25 -3.22
C THR A 249 15.98 0.45 -2.28
N LEU A 250 17.00 1.06 -1.66
CA LEU A 250 17.88 0.36 -0.72
C LEU A 250 17.13 -0.10 0.53
N SER A 251 16.26 0.75 1.08
CA SER A 251 15.43 0.37 2.23
C SER A 251 14.50 -0.79 1.90
N ILE A 252 13.86 -0.78 0.74
CA ILE A 252 12.98 -1.87 0.29
C ILE A 252 13.78 -3.15 0.03
N ALA A 253 14.96 -3.05 -0.58
CA ALA A 253 15.82 -4.21 -0.83
C ALA A 253 16.30 -4.86 0.48
N ALA A 254 16.71 -4.06 1.47
CA ALA A 254 17.08 -4.56 2.79
C ALA A 254 15.90 -5.24 3.49
N TYR A 255 14.71 -4.66 3.40
CA TYR A 255 13.49 -5.26 3.95
C TYR A 255 13.15 -6.58 3.25
N GLY A 256 13.25 -6.64 1.92
CA GLY A 256 13.02 -7.86 1.13
C GLY A 256 14.00 -8.97 1.50
N PHE A 257 15.28 -8.63 1.74
CA PHE A 257 16.26 -9.59 2.26
C PHE A 257 15.83 -10.17 3.61
N LEU A 258 15.42 -9.33 4.56
CA LEU A 258 14.96 -9.80 5.87
C LEU A 258 13.72 -10.69 5.78
N ILE A 259 12.75 -10.36 4.91
CA ILE A 259 11.60 -11.22 4.65
C ILE A 259 12.05 -12.56 4.07
N SER A 260 12.97 -12.57 3.08
CA SER A 260 13.49 -13.79 2.48
C SER A 260 14.18 -14.70 3.51
N GLU A 261 14.97 -14.12 4.42
CA GLU A 261 15.63 -14.89 5.48
C GLU A 261 14.62 -15.44 6.50
N ARG A 262 13.61 -14.66 6.84
CA ARG A 262 12.52 -15.10 7.72
C ARG A 262 11.72 -16.26 7.13
N GLU A 263 11.47 -16.26 5.84
CA GLU A 263 10.75 -17.36 5.16
C GLU A 263 11.63 -18.64 5.04
N ARG A 264 12.96 -18.47 4.99
CA ARG A 264 13.91 -19.61 4.99
C ARG A 264 14.09 -20.23 6.38
N ILE A 265 14.01 -19.42 7.42
CA ILE A 265 14.19 -19.83 8.81
C ILE A 265 12.84 -19.62 9.52
N PRO A 266 11.86 -20.50 9.31
CA PRO A 266 10.58 -20.37 10.00
C PRO A 266 10.81 -20.37 11.50
N PRO A 267 10.06 -19.56 12.26
CA PRO A 267 10.19 -19.53 13.72
C PRO A 267 10.01 -20.96 14.25
N SER A 268 11.03 -21.47 14.93
CA SER A 268 10.93 -22.71 15.68
C SER A 268 9.71 -22.58 16.60
N GLY A 269 8.86 -23.61 16.64
CA GLY A 269 7.56 -23.58 17.33
C GLY A 269 7.62 -23.04 18.77
N PRO A 270 6.48 -22.82 19.41
CA PRO A 270 6.36 -22.02 20.64
C PRO A 270 7.29 -22.44 21.79
N ASP A 271 7.79 -23.68 21.80
CA ASP A 271 8.68 -24.18 22.85
C ASP A 271 10.17 -23.77 22.71
N ARG A 272 10.59 -23.26 21.53
CA ARG A 272 11.98 -22.79 21.33
C ARG A 272 12.16 -21.27 21.43
N ALA A 273 11.11 -20.50 21.25
CA ALA A 273 11.19 -19.03 21.40
C ALA A 273 11.48 -18.60 22.85
N ALA A 274 11.18 -19.44 23.85
CA ALA A 274 11.45 -19.18 25.25
C ALA A 274 12.90 -19.48 25.65
N GLN A 275 13.70 -20.12 24.80
CA GLN A 275 15.08 -20.58 25.16
C GLN A 275 16.19 -19.82 24.39
N ILE A 276 15.85 -18.88 23.51
CA ILE A 276 16.86 -17.97 22.96
C ILE A 276 17.09 -16.88 24.02
N GLU A 277 17.99 -17.16 24.95
CA GLU A 277 18.62 -16.11 25.75
C GLU A 277 19.14 -15.06 24.79
N LYS A 278 18.65 -13.83 24.93
CA LYS A 278 19.24 -12.68 24.23
C LYS A 278 20.73 -12.70 24.53
N PRO A 279 21.63 -12.80 23.53
CA PRO A 279 23.06 -12.72 23.83
C PRO A 279 23.27 -11.44 24.63
N ALA A 280 23.80 -11.62 25.84
CA ALA A 280 24.15 -10.50 26.70
C ALA A 280 25.10 -9.59 25.87
N LEU A 281 24.72 -8.36 25.66
CA LEU A 281 25.61 -7.37 25.05
C LEU A 281 26.87 -7.33 25.90
N PRO A 282 28.08 -7.37 25.30
CA PRO A 282 29.31 -7.28 26.07
C PRO A 282 29.24 -6.06 26.97
N SER A 283 29.52 -6.25 28.24
CA SER A 283 29.63 -5.18 29.23
C SER A 283 30.60 -4.13 28.70
N GLY A 284 30.11 -2.95 28.31
CA GLY A 284 30.90 -1.87 27.71
C GLY A 284 30.49 -1.43 26.32
N TYR A 285 29.48 -2.03 25.66
CA TYR A 285 28.99 -1.52 24.39
C TYR A 285 28.19 -0.22 24.58
N ARG A 286 28.79 0.92 24.24
CA ARG A 286 28.10 2.20 24.03
C ARG A 286 27.73 2.32 22.54
N PRO A 287 26.48 2.54 22.18
CA PRO A 287 26.12 2.89 20.81
C PRO A 287 26.84 4.18 20.44
N ARG A 288 27.53 4.19 19.30
CA ARG A 288 28.07 5.45 18.74
C ARG A 288 26.89 6.35 18.37
N GLY A 289 26.71 7.43 19.13
CA GLY A 289 25.67 8.43 18.83
C GLY A 289 24.81 8.90 20.00
N ALA A 290 25.04 8.39 21.22
CA ALA A 290 24.40 8.99 22.39
C ALA A 290 25.18 10.25 22.81
N PRO A 291 24.54 11.44 22.88
CA PRO A 291 25.23 12.66 23.33
C PRO A 291 25.62 12.52 24.79
N ASP A 292 26.87 12.90 25.08
CA ASP A 292 27.40 12.99 26.45
C ASP A 292 26.76 14.21 27.13
N PRO A 293 26.11 14.08 28.28
CA PRO A 293 25.45 15.20 28.95
C PRO A 293 26.40 16.26 29.54
N ALA A 294 27.71 16.12 29.36
CA ALA A 294 28.70 17.00 29.97
C ALA A 294 29.53 17.89 28.99
N ALA A 295 29.21 17.93 27.69
CA ALA A 295 29.98 18.74 26.72
C ALA A 295 29.09 19.75 26.00
N ALA A 296 28.68 20.80 26.70
CA ALA A 296 28.21 22.03 26.10
C ALA A 296 29.40 23.00 26.03
N SER A 297 30.21 22.96 24.98
CA SER A 297 31.09 24.06 24.54
C SER A 297 31.50 23.80 23.09
N HIS A 298 31.19 24.78 22.20
CA HIS A 298 31.55 24.80 20.80
C HIS A 298 33.04 24.64 20.54
N PRO A 299 33.44 24.04 19.42
CA PRO A 299 34.16 24.82 18.43
C PRO A 299 33.70 24.62 16.97
N GLN A 300 33.96 25.66 16.18
CA GLN A 300 33.85 25.77 14.73
C GLN A 300 34.55 24.63 13.99
N PHE A 301 33.91 24.12 12.94
CA PHE A 301 34.54 23.18 12.02
C PHE A 301 34.75 23.80 10.66
N ASP A 302 36.03 23.90 10.28
CA ASP A 302 36.56 24.26 8.99
C ASP A 302 36.26 23.23 7.92
N ARG A 303 35.95 23.73 6.71
CA ARG A 303 35.73 22.94 5.50
C ARG A 303 37.06 22.66 4.83
N HIS A 304 37.43 21.39 4.66
CA HIS A 304 38.35 20.98 3.62
C HIS A 304 37.75 19.92 2.72
N HIS A 305 37.74 20.26 1.43
CA HIS A 305 37.43 19.42 0.30
C HIS A 305 38.38 18.24 0.18
N THR A 306 37.87 17.06 -0.14
CA THR A 306 38.62 16.14 -1.00
C THR A 306 37.64 15.43 -1.94
N SER A 307 37.86 15.71 -3.22
CA SER A 307 37.19 15.09 -4.39
C SER A 307 37.78 13.71 -4.64
N LEU A 308 36.89 12.70 -4.74
CA LEU A 308 37.19 11.48 -5.47
C LEU A 308 35.94 11.09 -6.26
N ALA A 309 35.95 11.50 -7.53
CA ALA A 309 34.99 11.09 -8.53
C ALA A 309 35.39 9.71 -9.07
N SER A 310 34.63 8.67 -8.74
CA SER A 310 34.60 7.46 -9.57
C SER A 310 33.25 7.41 -10.28
N ARG A 311 33.30 7.54 -11.61
CA ARG A 311 32.17 7.36 -12.52
C ARG A 311 31.72 5.90 -12.45
N CYS A 312 30.50 5.67 -12.00
CA CYS A 312 29.74 4.47 -12.35
C CYS A 312 28.64 4.90 -13.31
N ASP A 313 28.79 4.51 -14.58
CA ASP A 313 27.72 4.59 -15.57
C ASP A 313 26.63 3.57 -15.22
N CYS A 314 25.53 4.03 -14.69
CA CYS A 314 24.30 3.25 -14.50
C CYS A 314 23.14 4.09 -14.98
N ASP A 315 22.98 4.17 -16.32
CA ASP A 315 21.92 4.95 -16.98
C ASP A 315 20.64 4.16 -17.28
N ASP A 316 20.47 2.93 -16.75
CA ASP A 316 19.25 2.16 -17.00
C ASP A 316 18.61 1.67 -15.68
N PRO A 317 17.45 2.24 -15.28
CA PRO A 317 16.69 1.78 -14.13
C PRO A 317 15.95 0.45 -14.38
N SER A 318 16.10 -0.19 -15.56
CA SER A 318 15.39 -1.41 -15.93
C SER A 318 16.13 -2.71 -15.54
N THR A 319 17.37 -2.64 -15.03
CA THR A 319 18.15 -3.80 -14.65
C THR A 319 18.33 -3.93 -13.14
N MET A 320 17.25 -4.22 -12.42
CA MET A 320 17.36 -4.85 -11.10
C MET A 320 17.49 -6.37 -11.28
N PRO A 321 18.45 -7.05 -10.64
CA PRO A 321 18.44 -8.50 -10.59
C PRO A 321 17.23 -8.96 -9.76
N MET A 322 16.25 -9.54 -10.46
CA MET A 322 15.08 -10.15 -9.86
C MET A 322 15.51 -11.34 -9.01
N LEU A 323 15.29 -11.27 -7.70
CA LEU A 323 15.35 -12.44 -6.83
C LEU A 323 14.33 -13.48 -7.34
N ARG A 324 14.80 -14.62 -7.81
CA ARG A 324 13.92 -15.73 -8.21
C ARG A 324 13.18 -16.23 -6.97
N PRO A 325 11.85 -16.33 -7.00
CA PRO A 325 11.09 -16.86 -5.87
C PRO A 325 11.45 -18.33 -5.63
N SER A 326 11.60 -18.70 -4.36
CA SER A 326 11.73 -20.09 -3.95
C SER A 326 10.41 -20.86 -4.19
N ARG A 327 10.48 -22.19 -4.33
CA ARG A 327 9.33 -23.08 -4.60
C ARG A 327 8.14 -23.01 -3.62
N ALA A 328 8.25 -22.27 -2.51
CA ALA A 328 7.16 -22.00 -1.56
C ALA A 328 6.18 -20.91 -2.04
N ALA A 329 6.43 -20.25 -3.17
CA ALA A 329 5.66 -19.12 -3.69
C ALA A 329 4.57 -19.49 -4.70
N GLU A 330 4.05 -20.72 -4.68
CA GLU A 330 2.91 -21.10 -5.54
C GLU A 330 1.54 -20.56 -5.08
N GLN A 331 1.48 -19.83 -3.97
CA GLN A 331 0.28 -19.09 -3.61
C GLN A 331 0.31 -17.72 -4.28
N ALA A 332 -0.71 -17.44 -5.09
CA ALA A 332 -0.87 -16.14 -5.74
C ALA A 332 -0.70 -15.01 -4.71
N ALA A 333 0.19 -14.08 -5.01
CA ALA A 333 0.39 -12.90 -4.17
C ALA A 333 -0.53 -11.78 -4.67
N GLU A 334 -1.16 -11.07 -3.75
CA GLU A 334 -2.07 -9.98 -4.07
C GLU A 334 -1.30 -8.67 -4.32
N PHE A 335 -1.74 -7.89 -5.30
CA PHE A 335 -1.23 -6.54 -5.51
C PHE A 335 -1.91 -5.55 -4.56
N VAL A 336 -1.12 -4.81 -3.80
CA VAL A 336 -1.65 -3.83 -2.84
C VAL A 336 -1.09 -2.44 -3.12
N ILE A 337 -2.00 -1.46 -3.32
CA ILE A 337 -1.66 -0.06 -3.63
C ILE A 337 -1.79 0.79 -2.36
N GLN A 338 -0.79 1.65 -2.14
CA GLN A 338 -0.77 2.66 -1.08
C GLN A 338 -0.26 4.03 -1.57
#